data_2b00484a225a7d34c539b31e5b381a8f
#
_entry.id   2b00484a225a7d34c539b31e5b381a8f
#
_cell.length_a   1.000
_cell.length_b   1.000
_cell.length_c   1.000
_cell.angle_alpha   90.00
_cell.angle_beta   90.00
_cell.angle_gamma   90.00
#
_symmetry.space_group_name_H-M   'P 1'
#
loop_
_entity.id
_entity.type
_entity.pdbx_description
1 polymer ?
#
loop_
_entity_poly.entity_id
_entity_poly.type
_entity_poly.pdbx_seq_one_letter_code
_entity_poly.pdbx_strand_id
1 'polypeptide(L)'
;MDVSKVVLRPFMIVAGDHANNDMASDEDDSWKIILKEDGYTVETVLEGLGQIKGIQELFIRHIKEALEGDSLSVTPTASAVGVTANRIQNGTYSVEVDSDTSMFKIVDCKLTVEDNSMTAVMTLSGQGYSPLYMGKIEDAQTDEQNQISHVLADEKYSFTVPVSALDINIDCAGRGVKSGNWYDHVVVLKSGGLPAEAFVPCQVDATMVGGTGRASIESTATLLYQNGTDIARIVWSSSNYTYMLVDGVEYLPVNTEGNSTFEIPVKFDIDMKVIACTVAMGSPKEIEYSLYFDSSSIK
;
A
#
# COMPACT_ATOMS: atom_id res chain seq x y z
N MET A 1 28.34 8.67 -29.93
CA MET A 1 29.04 7.40 -29.62
C MET A 1 28.39 6.33 -30.47
N ASP A 2 29.12 5.70 -31.37
CA ASP A 2 28.60 4.53 -32.09
C ASP A 2 28.75 3.32 -31.19
N VAL A 3 27.64 2.80 -30.70
CA VAL A 3 27.59 1.57 -29.92
C VAL A 3 27.53 0.41 -30.90
N SER A 4 28.54 -0.43 -30.90
CA SER A 4 28.60 -1.64 -31.80
C SER A 4 28.46 -2.96 -31.03
N LYS A 5 28.53 -2.91 -29.69
CA LYS A 5 28.42 -4.11 -28.82
C LYS A 5 27.40 -3.87 -27.71
N VAL A 6 26.51 -4.86 -27.51
CA VAL A 6 25.52 -4.89 -26.44
C VAL A 6 25.77 -6.12 -25.56
N VAL A 7 25.69 -5.94 -24.24
CA VAL A 7 25.71 -7.04 -23.26
C VAL A 7 24.34 -7.11 -22.59
N LEU A 8 23.67 -8.24 -22.75
CA LEU A 8 22.39 -8.53 -22.09
C LEU A 8 22.65 -9.30 -20.79
N ARG A 9 22.16 -8.74 -19.66
CA ARG A 9 22.27 -9.38 -18.35
C ARG A 9 20.95 -9.22 -17.58
N PRO A 10 20.36 -10.30 -17.02
CA PRO A 10 19.13 -10.20 -16.26
C PRO A 10 19.37 -9.53 -14.91
N PHE A 11 18.53 -8.56 -14.55
CA PHE A 11 18.51 -7.95 -13.22
C PHE A 11 17.48 -8.64 -12.32
N MET A 12 17.66 -9.97 -12.14
CA MET A 12 16.78 -10.86 -11.36
C MET A 12 17.63 -11.71 -10.41
N ILE A 13 17.07 -12.16 -9.28
CA ILE A 13 17.78 -13.05 -8.33
C ILE A 13 18.18 -14.35 -9.00
N VAL A 14 17.30 -14.90 -9.85
CA VAL A 14 17.53 -16.13 -10.64
C VAL A 14 17.38 -15.79 -12.11
N ALA A 15 18.34 -16.21 -12.94
CA ALA A 15 18.21 -16.17 -14.40
C ALA A 15 17.32 -17.33 -14.84
N GLY A 16 16.01 -17.15 -14.73
CA GLY A 16 14.97 -18.14 -15.03
C GLY A 16 14.55 -18.14 -16.51
N ASP A 17 13.30 -18.54 -16.75
CA ASP A 17 12.71 -18.75 -18.07
C ASP A 17 12.82 -17.52 -18.98
N HIS A 18 12.42 -16.35 -18.51
CA HIS A 18 12.52 -15.10 -19.28
C HIS A 18 13.96 -14.73 -19.68
N ALA A 19 14.94 -15.00 -18.82
CA ALA A 19 16.34 -14.75 -19.17
C ALA A 19 16.87 -15.73 -20.22
N ASN A 20 16.43 -16.99 -20.16
CA ASN A 20 16.87 -18.03 -21.07
C ASN A 20 16.13 -17.97 -22.42
N ASN A 21 14.83 -17.74 -22.41
CA ASN A 21 14.00 -17.77 -23.60
C ASN A 21 13.85 -16.38 -24.23
N ASP A 22 13.26 -15.41 -23.54
CA ASP A 22 12.92 -14.13 -24.15
C ASP A 22 14.16 -13.26 -24.41
N MET A 23 15.19 -13.36 -23.54
CA MET A 23 16.37 -12.52 -23.66
C MET A 23 17.49 -13.16 -24.49
N ALA A 24 17.79 -14.44 -24.26
CA ALA A 24 19.06 -15.06 -24.71
C ALA A 24 18.93 -16.28 -25.60
N SER A 25 17.74 -16.73 -25.95
CA SER A 25 17.55 -17.87 -26.86
C SER A 25 18.03 -17.56 -28.28
N ASP A 26 18.03 -18.58 -29.12
CA ASP A 26 18.31 -18.47 -30.56
C ASP A 26 17.01 -18.37 -31.40
N GLU A 27 15.87 -18.08 -30.76
CA GLU A 27 14.60 -17.87 -31.42
C GLU A 27 14.48 -16.43 -31.97
N ASP A 28 13.77 -16.29 -33.10
CA ASP A 28 13.70 -15.01 -33.85
C ASP A 28 13.12 -13.84 -33.05
N ASP A 29 12.30 -14.10 -32.04
CA ASP A 29 11.69 -13.12 -31.18
C ASP A 29 12.48 -12.80 -29.89
N SER A 30 13.63 -13.45 -29.71
CA SER A 30 14.50 -13.15 -28.57
C SER A 30 15.25 -11.82 -28.74
N TRP A 31 15.48 -11.12 -27.62
CA TRP A 31 16.23 -9.84 -27.63
C TRP A 31 17.62 -9.99 -28.24
N LYS A 32 18.27 -11.13 -28.01
CA LYS A 32 19.58 -11.47 -28.61
C LYS A 32 19.53 -11.47 -30.12
N ILE A 33 18.54 -12.13 -30.72
CA ILE A 33 18.42 -12.22 -32.19
C ILE A 33 18.01 -10.90 -32.78
N ILE A 34 16.99 -10.21 -32.22
CA ILE A 34 16.54 -8.90 -32.66
C ILE A 34 17.71 -7.90 -32.72
N LEU A 35 18.52 -7.83 -31.65
CA LEU A 35 19.67 -6.91 -31.63
C LEU A 35 20.80 -7.31 -32.60
N LYS A 36 20.98 -8.59 -32.85
CA LYS A 36 21.94 -9.04 -33.89
C LYS A 36 21.48 -8.65 -35.30
N GLU A 37 20.19 -8.77 -35.60
CA GLU A 37 19.61 -8.35 -36.87
C GLU A 37 19.71 -6.83 -37.07
N ASP A 38 19.64 -6.06 -36.00
CA ASP A 38 19.89 -4.60 -36.00
C ASP A 38 21.39 -4.24 -36.14
N GLY A 39 22.26 -5.23 -36.26
CA GLY A 39 23.68 -5.03 -36.56
C GLY A 39 24.59 -4.93 -35.34
N TYR A 40 24.12 -5.21 -34.12
CA TYR A 40 24.94 -5.23 -32.92
C TYR A 40 25.67 -6.57 -32.73
N THR A 41 26.85 -6.51 -32.15
CA THR A 41 27.48 -7.67 -31.53
C THR A 41 26.87 -7.89 -30.16
N VAL A 42 26.17 -9.00 -29.94
CA VAL A 42 25.45 -9.29 -28.71
C VAL A 42 26.16 -10.36 -27.89
N GLU A 43 26.45 -10.06 -26.64
CA GLU A 43 26.92 -10.97 -25.61
C GLU A 43 25.81 -11.15 -24.55
N THR A 44 25.59 -12.40 -24.12
CA THR A 44 24.60 -12.72 -23.08
C THR A 44 25.28 -13.26 -21.83
N VAL A 45 24.95 -12.70 -20.67
CA VAL A 45 25.41 -13.15 -19.36
C VAL A 45 24.20 -13.70 -18.60
N LEU A 46 24.00 -15.01 -18.65
CA LEU A 46 22.92 -15.73 -17.99
C LEU A 46 23.27 -16.04 -16.53
N GLU A 47 23.54 -15.00 -15.76
CA GLU A 47 23.86 -15.08 -14.35
C GLU A 47 22.91 -14.19 -13.56
N GLY A 48 22.10 -14.79 -12.68
CA GLY A 48 21.21 -14.04 -11.77
C GLY A 48 22.00 -13.37 -10.65
N LEU A 49 21.41 -12.35 -10.04
CA LEU A 49 22.02 -11.62 -8.91
C LEU A 49 22.35 -12.54 -7.74
N GLY A 50 21.56 -13.60 -7.51
CA GLY A 50 21.81 -14.60 -6.47
C GLY A 50 23.07 -15.45 -6.67
N GLN A 51 23.68 -15.43 -7.85
CA GLN A 51 24.95 -16.10 -8.14
C GLN A 51 26.16 -15.20 -7.88
N ILE A 52 25.94 -13.89 -7.69
CA ILE A 52 27.00 -12.91 -7.41
C ILE A 52 27.38 -13.03 -5.93
N LYS A 53 28.65 -13.34 -5.69
CA LYS A 53 29.19 -13.56 -4.33
C LYS A 53 28.87 -12.40 -3.36
N GLY A 54 29.02 -11.15 -3.79
CA GLY A 54 28.71 -9.99 -2.96
C GLY A 54 27.23 -9.90 -2.57
N ILE A 55 26.32 -10.33 -3.43
CA ILE A 55 24.88 -10.41 -3.13
C ILE A 55 24.62 -11.54 -2.11
N GLN A 56 25.24 -12.71 -2.30
CA GLN A 56 25.14 -13.82 -1.34
C GLN A 56 25.66 -13.42 0.04
N GLU A 57 26.79 -12.75 0.10
CA GLU A 57 27.39 -12.22 1.34
C GLU A 57 26.46 -11.21 2.03
N LEU A 58 25.76 -10.37 1.26
CA LEU A 58 24.76 -9.43 1.77
C LEU A 58 23.60 -10.19 2.45
N PHE A 59 23.03 -11.20 1.79
CA PHE A 59 21.97 -12.03 2.37
C PHE A 59 22.44 -12.77 3.62
N ILE A 60 23.65 -13.38 3.59
CA ILE A 60 24.21 -14.08 4.73
C ILE A 60 24.42 -13.12 5.91
N ARG A 61 24.89 -11.90 5.65
CA ARG A 61 25.05 -10.87 6.67
C ARG A 61 23.71 -10.53 7.32
N HIS A 62 22.67 -10.25 6.55
CA HIS A 62 21.35 -9.92 7.07
C HIS A 62 20.74 -11.10 7.87
N ILE A 63 20.95 -12.34 7.43
CA ILE A 63 20.50 -13.52 8.17
C ILE A 63 21.23 -13.64 9.51
N LYS A 64 22.56 -13.42 9.54
CA LYS A 64 23.34 -13.44 10.78
C LYS A 64 22.91 -12.34 11.73
N GLU A 65 22.77 -11.10 11.24
CA GLU A 65 22.28 -9.97 12.01
C GLU A 65 20.90 -10.27 12.63
N ALA A 66 20.01 -10.92 11.89
CA ALA A 66 18.70 -11.34 12.38
C ALA A 66 18.76 -12.47 13.43
N LEU A 67 19.73 -13.40 13.32
CA LEU A 67 19.89 -14.52 14.24
C LEU A 67 20.65 -14.13 15.52
N GLU A 68 21.60 -13.20 15.44
CA GLU A 68 22.43 -12.80 16.58
C GLU A 68 21.72 -11.79 17.51
N GLY A 69 20.48 -11.40 17.18
CA GLY A 69 19.66 -10.54 18.04
C GLY A 69 20.17 -9.10 18.15
N ASP A 70 21.21 -8.74 17.40
CA ASP A 70 21.38 -7.34 17.01
C ASP A 70 20.17 -7.03 16.11
N SER A 71 19.10 -6.65 16.78
CA SER A 71 17.93 -6.15 16.09
C SER A 71 18.44 -5.12 15.07
N LEU A 72 18.43 -5.50 13.79
CA LEU A 72 17.95 -4.52 12.86
C LEU A 72 16.80 -3.87 13.64
N SER A 73 16.96 -2.62 14.05
CA SER A 73 15.78 -1.88 14.47
C SER A 73 14.89 -1.98 13.24
N VAL A 74 14.09 -3.02 13.22
CA VAL A 74 12.90 -3.04 12.38
C VAL A 74 12.17 -1.87 12.97
N THR A 75 12.42 -0.70 12.40
CA THR A 75 11.56 0.44 12.67
C THR A 75 10.18 -0.13 12.43
N PRO A 76 9.36 -0.28 13.47
CA PRO A 76 8.06 -0.90 13.30
C PRO A 76 7.43 -0.22 12.10
N THR A 77 7.15 -0.99 11.05
CA THR A 77 6.50 -0.41 9.88
C THR A 77 5.06 -0.17 10.30
N ALA A 78 4.62 1.08 10.19
CA ALA A 78 3.23 1.42 10.45
C ALA A 78 2.32 0.47 9.67
N SER A 79 1.27 -0.02 10.32
CA SER A 79 0.26 -0.83 9.67
C SER A 79 -0.35 -0.04 8.52
N ALA A 80 -0.40 -0.63 7.33
CA ALA A 80 -1.17 -0.07 6.23
C ALA A 80 -2.65 -0.28 6.57
N VAL A 81 -3.29 0.77 7.08
CA VAL A 81 -4.71 0.76 7.43
C VAL A 81 -5.49 1.22 6.22
N GLY A 82 -6.31 0.32 5.67
CA GLY A 82 -7.18 0.62 4.56
C GLY A 82 -8.32 1.57 4.94
N VAL A 83 -8.87 2.26 3.95
CA VAL A 83 -10.06 3.08 4.14
C VAL A 83 -11.30 2.18 4.04
N THR A 84 -11.94 1.92 5.18
CA THR A 84 -13.12 1.06 5.31
C THR A 84 -14.42 1.83 5.05
N ALA A 85 -15.52 1.14 4.84
CA ALA A 85 -16.80 1.74 4.47
C ALA A 85 -17.31 2.80 5.45
N ASN A 86 -17.09 2.60 6.77
CA ASN A 86 -17.49 3.58 7.80
C ASN A 86 -16.77 4.92 7.72
N ARG A 87 -15.70 4.99 6.91
CA ARG A 87 -14.93 6.22 6.68
C ARG A 87 -15.34 6.94 5.39
N ILE A 88 -16.30 6.40 4.64
CA ILE A 88 -16.74 6.94 3.36
C ILE A 88 -18.27 7.13 3.41
N GLN A 89 -18.75 8.27 2.93
CA GLN A 89 -20.19 8.53 2.80
C GLN A 89 -20.84 7.53 1.81
N ASN A 90 -22.10 7.17 2.10
CA ASN A 90 -22.87 6.37 1.15
C ASN A 90 -22.95 7.06 -0.21
N GLY A 91 -22.68 6.30 -1.27
CA GLY A 91 -22.64 6.86 -2.62
C GLY A 91 -21.95 5.92 -3.61
N THR A 92 -21.87 6.37 -4.85
CA THR A 92 -21.15 5.65 -5.91
C THR A 92 -20.01 6.52 -6.42
N TYR A 93 -18.81 5.95 -6.45
CA TYR A 93 -17.57 6.65 -6.78
C TYR A 93 -16.83 5.92 -7.89
N SER A 94 -16.16 6.68 -8.76
CA SER A 94 -15.18 6.09 -9.68
C SER A 94 -13.83 6.00 -8.97
N VAL A 95 -13.21 4.83 -8.99
CA VAL A 95 -11.93 4.58 -8.33
C VAL A 95 -10.94 3.96 -9.31
N GLU A 96 -9.67 4.29 -9.15
CA GLU A 96 -8.60 3.63 -9.86
C GLU A 96 -8.26 2.31 -9.17
N VAL A 97 -7.86 1.30 -9.96
CA VAL A 97 -7.46 0.00 -9.47
C VAL A 97 -6.10 -0.36 -10.04
N ASP A 98 -5.13 -0.54 -9.15
CA ASP A 98 -3.87 -1.17 -9.51
C ASP A 98 -4.03 -2.69 -9.50
N SER A 99 -3.39 -3.37 -10.43
CA SER A 99 -3.27 -4.82 -10.48
C SER A 99 -1.81 -5.23 -10.63
N ASP A 100 -1.47 -6.40 -10.10
CA ASP A 100 -0.10 -6.96 -10.08
C ASP A 100 0.45 -7.28 -11.48
N THR A 101 -0.42 -7.42 -12.47
CA THR A 101 -0.02 -7.78 -13.84
C THR A 101 -0.83 -7.04 -14.91
N SER A 102 -0.17 -6.71 -16.01
CA SER A 102 -0.81 -6.08 -17.17
C SER A 102 -1.83 -7.00 -17.88
N MET A 103 -1.74 -8.31 -17.68
CA MET A 103 -2.69 -9.28 -18.25
C MET A 103 -4.04 -9.30 -17.51
N PHE A 104 -4.05 -8.93 -16.22
CA PHE A 104 -5.26 -8.76 -15.41
C PHE A 104 -5.52 -7.26 -15.18
N LYS A 105 -5.75 -6.52 -16.26
CA LYS A 105 -5.89 -5.07 -16.22
C LYS A 105 -7.34 -4.65 -16.01
N ILE A 106 -7.61 -3.90 -14.95
CA ILE A 106 -8.87 -3.21 -14.70
C ILE A 106 -8.85 -1.87 -15.43
N VAL A 107 -9.86 -1.55 -16.21
CA VAL A 107 -9.94 -0.32 -17.02
C VAL A 107 -11.02 0.63 -16.54
N ASP A 108 -11.98 0.16 -15.75
CA ASP A 108 -13.00 0.95 -15.07
C ASP A 108 -13.38 0.27 -13.77
N CYS A 109 -13.64 1.05 -12.74
CA CYS A 109 -14.12 0.55 -11.47
C CYS A 109 -15.08 1.55 -10.83
N LYS A 110 -16.29 1.07 -10.52
CA LYS A 110 -17.30 1.83 -9.77
C LYS A 110 -17.51 1.21 -8.41
N LEU A 111 -17.09 1.94 -7.38
CA LEU A 111 -17.29 1.61 -5.98
C LEU A 111 -18.65 2.12 -5.52
N THR A 112 -19.46 1.26 -4.91
CA THR A 112 -20.67 1.64 -4.19
C THR A 112 -20.47 1.42 -2.71
N VAL A 113 -20.73 2.45 -1.91
CA VAL A 113 -20.70 2.43 -0.45
C VAL A 113 -22.13 2.58 0.05
N GLU A 114 -22.63 1.61 0.78
CA GLU A 114 -23.99 1.59 1.32
C GLU A 114 -24.02 0.77 2.62
N ASP A 115 -24.66 1.33 3.64
CA ASP A 115 -24.89 0.66 4.93
C ASP A 115 -23.63 0.00 5.53
N ASN A 116 -22.53 0.76 5.53
CA ASN A 116 -21.23 0.34 6.06
C ASN A 116 -20.62 -0.87 5.34
N SER A 117 -20.99 -1.08 4.10
CA SER A 117 -20.42 -2.08 3.20
C SER A 117 -19.96 -1.45 1.89
N MET A 118 -19.02 -2.10 1.23
CA MET A 118 -18.53 -1.69 -0.07
C MET A 118 -18.62 -2.82 -1.08
N THR A 119 -19.08 -2.47 -2.28
CA THR A 119 -19.05 -3.34 -3.45
C THR A 119 -18.45 -2.56 -4.62
N ALA A 120 -17.75 -3.24 -5.50
CA ALA A 120 -17.19 -2.61 -6.70
C ALA A 120 -17.59 -3.37 -7.96
N VAL A 121 -17.93 -2.63 -9.01
CA VAL A 121 -18.04 -3.17 -10.36
C VAL A 121 -16.72 -2.92 -11.06
N MET A 122 -15.88 -3.95 -11.17
CA MET A 122 -14.60 -3.92 -11.86
C MET A 122 -14.76 -4.38 -13.31
N THR A 123 -14.31 -3.60 -14.27
CA THR A 123 -14.32 -3.94 -15.70
C THR A 123 -12.91 -4.25 -16.17
N LEU A 124 -12.69 -5.46 -16.65
CA LEU A 124 -11.42 -5.88 -17.25
C LEU A 124 -11.20 -5.23 -18.62
N SER A 125 -9.96 -5.15 -19.07
CA SER A 125 -9.61 -4.66 -20.40
C SER A 125 -10.13 -5.57 -21.54
N GLY A 126 -10.53 -6.79 -21.24
CA GLY A 126 -11.00 -7.78 -22.21
C GLY A 126 -11.78 -8.93 -21.56
N GLN A 127 -11.76 -10.11 -22.21
CA GLN A 127 -12.53 -11.30 -21.85
C GLN A 127 -11.63 -12.46 -21.41
N GLY A 128 -10.46 -12.16 -20.82
CA GLY A 128 -9.42 -13.16 -20.54
C GLY A 128 -9.72 -14.08 -19.35
N TYR A 129 -10.49 -13.60 -18.37
CA TYR A 129 -10.73 -14.29 -17.10
C TYR A 129 -12.22 -14.37 -16.76
N SER A 130 -12.68 -15.54 -16.37
CA SER A 130 -14.01 -15.79 -15.77
C SER A 130 -14.11 -17.25 -15.33
N PRO A 131 -14.68 -17.53 -14.11
CA PRO A 131 -15.09 -16.57 -13.09
C PRO A 131 -13.91 -15.93 -12.35
N LEU A 132 -14.19 -14.93 -11.51
CA LEU A 132 -13.29 -14.42 -10.48
C LEU A 132 -13.68 -15.00 -9.10
N TYR A 133 -12.72 -14.95 -8.17
CA TYR A 133 -12.91 -15.24 -6.76
C TYR A 133 -12.12 -14.22 -5.92
N MET A 134 -12.75 -13.63 -4.92
CA MET A 134 -12.05 -12.70 -4.02
C MET A 134 -11.36 -13.50 -2.92
N GLY A 135 -10.08 -13.81 -3.14
CA GLY A 135 -9.25 -14.69 -2.33
C GLY A 135 -8.24 -15.42 -3.20
N LYS A 136 -7.62 -16.46 -2.66
CA LYS A 136 -6.56 -17.24 -3.31
C LYS A 136 -7.07 -18.43 -4.10
N ILE A 137 -6.21 -18.98 -4.96
CA ILE A 137 -6.54 -20.12 -5.82
C ILE A 137 -7.03 -21.33 -5.02
N GLU A 138 -6.42 -21.61 -3.87
CA GLU A 138 -6.77 -22.76 -3.04
C GLU A 138 -8.24 -22.72 -2.61
N ASP A 139 -8.71 -21.53 -2.25
CA ASP A 139 -10.11 -21.31 -1.86
C ASP A 139 -11.02 -21.30 -3.10
N ALA A 140 -10.60 -20.64 -4.18
CA ALA A 140 -11.35 -20.54 -5.42
C ALA A 140 -11.71 -21.90 -6.03
N GLN A 141 -10.84 -22.90 -5.89
CA GLN A 141 -11.04 -24.25 -6.43
C GLN A 141 -12.05 -25.09 -5.64
N THR A 142 -12.29 -24.75 -4.38
CA THR A 142 -13.13 -25.54 -3.47
C THR A 142 -14.45 -24.83 -3.10
N ASP A 143 -14.49 -23.52 -3.24
CA ASP A 143 -15.65 -22.67 -2.89
C ASP A 143 -16.36 -22.14 -4.15
N GLU A 144 -16.99 -23.04 -4.91
CA GLU A 144 -17.70 -22.70 -6.14
C GLU A 144 -18.85 -21.69 -5.92
N GLN A 145 -19.43 -21.66 -4.72
CA GLN A 145 -20.58 -20.80 -4.41
C GLN A 145 -20.23 -19.32 -4.38
N ASN A 146 -18.99 -18.98 -4.03
CA ASN A 146 -18.49 -17.62 -3.97
C ASN A 146 -17.69 -17.21 -5.23
N GLN A 147 -17.67 -18.05 -6.25
CA GLN A 147 -17.14 -17.67 -7.56
C GLN A 147 -18.06 -16.66 -8.25
N ILE A 148 -17.48 -15.59 -8.75
CA ILE A 148 -18.19 -14.44 -9.32
C ILE A 148 -18.17 -14.55 -10.85
N SER A 149 -19.33 -14.75 -11.45
CA SER A 149 -19.49 -14.77 -12.91
C SER A 149 -19.45 -13.34 -13.48
N HIS A 150 -18.95 -13.22 -14.71
CA HIS A 150 -18.92 -11.95 -15.42
C HIS A 150 -20.30 -11.52 -15.93
N VAL A 151 -20.43 -10.20 -16.10
CA VAL A 151 -21.44 -9.59 -16.97
C VAL A 151 -20.71 -9.05 -18.21
N LEU A 152 -21.20 -9.37 -19.40
CA LEU A 152 -20.64 -8.86 -20.64
C LEU A 152 -21.27 -7.48 -20.96
N ALA A 153 -20.45 -6.44 -21.03
CA ALA A 153 -20.83 -5.10 -21.46
C ALA A 153 -19.72 -4.51 -22.32
N ASP A 154 -20.07 -3.93 -23.46
CA ASP A 154 -19.14 -3.28 -24.40
C ASP A 154 -17.91 -4.15 -24.73
N GLU A 155 -18.18 -5.43 -25.03
CA GLU A 155 -17.15 -6.45 -25.36
C GLU A 155 -16.11 -6.69 -24.24
N LYS A 156 -16.41 -6.30 -22.99
CA LYS A 156 -15.56 -6.50 -21.81
C LYS A 156 -16.30 -7.26 -20.72
N TYR A 157 -15.55 -7.92 -19.87
CA TYR A 157 -16.09 -8.58 -18.70
C TYR A 157 -16.06 -7.64 -17.49
N SER A 158 -17.20 -7.51 -16.83
CA SER A 158 -17.36 -6.77 -15.58
C SER A 158 -17.80 -7.72 -14.46
N PHE A 159 -17.33 -7.45 -13.25
CA PHE A 159 -17.59 -8.27 -12.07
C PHE A 159 -18.00 -7.40 -10.91
N THR A 160 -19.08 -7.77 -10.23
CA THR A 160 -19.46 -7.12 -8.97
C THR A 160 -18.80 -7.89 -7.82
N VAL A 161 -17.85 -7.25 -7.15
CA VAL A 161 -17.04 -7.87 -6.09
C VAL A 161 -17.24 -7.15 -4.76
N PRO A 162 -17.19 -7.87 -3.61
CA PRO A 162 -17.11 -7.24 -2.31
C PRO A 162 -15.73 -6.58 -2.13
N VAL A 163 -15.70 -5.44 -1.42
CA VAL A 163 -14.48 -4.69 -1.10
C VAL A 163 -14.39 -4.51 0.40
N SER A 164 -13.32 -4.99 1.02
CA SER A 164 -13.11 -4.88 2.46
C SER A 164 -12.61 -3.49 2.88
N ALA A 165 -11.65 -2.95 2.13
CA ALA A 165 -11.11 -1.61 2.32
C ALA A 165 -10.44 -1.12 1.04
N LEU A 166 -10.24 0.19 0.92
CA LEU A 166 -9.40 0.81 -0.12
C LEU A 166 -7.94 0.89 0.37
N ASP A 167 -7.00 1.10 -0.55
CA ASP A 167 -5.57 1.29 -0.32
C ASP A 167 -4.85 0.11 0.35
N ILE A 168 -5.44 -1.08 0.30
CA ILE A 168 -4.81 -2.32 0.75
C ILE A 168 -4.74 -3.34 -0.39
N ASN A 169 -3.84 -4.30 -0.26
CA ASN A 169 -3.79 -5.46 -1.13
C ASN A 169 -5.01 -6.37 -0.89
N ILE A 170 -5.73 -6.67 -1.95
CA ILE A 170 -6.86 -7.60 -1.94
C ILE A 170 -6.51 -8.76 -2.86
N ASP A 171 -6.44 -9.97 -2.31
CA ASP A 171 -6.22 -11.18 -3.08
C ASP A 171 -7.43 -11.45 -3.99
N CYS A 172 -7.18 -11.78 -5.23
CA CYS A 172 -8.18 -12.10 -6.24
C CYS A 172 -7.66 -13.23 -7.13
N ALA A 173 -8.43 -14.29 -7.31
CA ALA A 173 -8.11 -15.34 -8.25
C ALA A 173 -9.00 -15.22 -9.50
N GLY A 174 -8.41 -15.39 -10.68
CA GLY A 174 -9.10 -15.36 -11.96
C GLY A 174 -8.93 -16.66 -12.74
N ARG A 175 -10.01 -17.25 -13.26
CA ARG A 175 -9.91 -18.43 -14.13
C ARG A 175 -9.74 -17.98 -15.58
N GLY A 176 -8.62 -18.34 -16.18
CA GLY A 176 -8.34 -18.06 -17.58
C GLY A 176 -9.36 -18.75 -18.52
N VAL A 177 -10.05 -17.98 -19.34
CA VAL A 177 -11.11 -18.50 -20.24
C VAL A 177 -10.55 -19.50 -21.26
N LYS A 178 -9.35 -19.26 -21.78
CA LYS A 178 -8.71 -20.15 -22.77
C LYS A 178 -7.99 -21.32 -22.14
N SER A 179 -7.29 -21.11 -21.02
CA SER A 179 -6.49 -22.14 -20.35
C SER A 179 -7.30 -23.06 -19.45
N GLY A 180 -8.40 -22.53 -18.88
CA GLY A 180 -9.17 -23.18 -17.82
C GLY A 180 -8.45 -23.20 -16.46
N ASN A 181 -7.24 -22.68 -16.37
CA ASN A 181 -6.46 -22.63 -15.14
C ASN A 181 -6.81 -21.39 -14.31
N TRP A 182 -6.64 -21.50 -12.99
CA TRP A 182 -6.73 -20.39 -12.07
C TRP A 182 -5.37 -19.68 -11.94
N TYR A 183 -5.41 -18.38 -11.73
CA TYR A 183 -4.26 -17.50 -11.53
C TYR A 183 -4.53 -16.57 -10.36
N ASP A 184 -3.57 -16.47 -9.44
CA ASP A 184 -3.62 -15.48 -8.36
C ASP A 184 -3.27 -14.09 -8.89
N HIS A 185 -4.00 -13.10 -8.39
CA HIS A 185 -3.78 -11.69 -8.63
C HIS A 185 -3.92 -10.91 -7.33
N VAL A 186 -3.34 -9.74 -7.29
CA VAL A 186 -3.53 -8.75 -6.24
C VAL A 186 -4.08 -7.47 -6.86
N VAL A 187 -5.15 -6.95 -6.30
CA VAL A 187 -5.73 -5.67 -6.70
C VAL A 187 -5.72 -4.69 -5.54
N VAL A 188 -5.53 -3.41 -5.85
CA VAL A 188 -5.61 -2.31 -4.88
C VAL A 188 -6.55 -1.24 -5.44
N LEU A 189 -7.70 -1.08 -4.79
CA LEU A 189 -8.62 0.00 -5.12
C LEU A 189 -8.14 1.28 -4.42
N LYS A 190 -7.90 2.35 -5.17
CA LYS A 190 -7.31 3.58 -4.65
C LYS A 190 -8.35 4.57 -4.15
N SER A 191 -8.17 5.06 -2.92
CA SER A 191 -9.03 6.10 -2.36
C SER A 191 -8.70 7.51 -2.87
N GLY A 192 -7.49 7.72 -3.39
CA GLY A 192 -7.00 9.06 -3.80
C GLY A 192 -7.80 9.76 -4.90
N GLY A 193 -8.66 9.05 -5.61
CA GLY A 193 -9.60 9.62 -6.59
C GLY A 193 -10.95 10.05 -6.01
N LEU A 194 -11.24 9.75 -4.75
CA LEU A 194 -12.48 10.17 -4.10
C LEU A 194 -12.43 11.67 -3.76
N PRO A 195 -13.55 12.38 -3.90
CA PRO A 195 -13.62 13.77 -3.47
C PRO A 195 -13.45 13.88 -1.95
N ALA A 196 -12.86 14.97 -1.46
CA ALA A 196 -12.55 15.16 -0.04
C ALA A 196 -13.80 15.04 0.87
N GLU A 197 -14.94 15.50 0.38
CA GLU A 197 -16.24 15.41 1.05
C GLU A 197 -16.80 13.98 1.16
N ALA A 198 -16.25 13.02 0.43
CA ALA A 198 -16.64 11.63 0.57
C ALA A 198 -16.12 11.00 1.87
N PHE A 199 -15.08 11.57 2.47
CA PHE A 199 -14.51 11.03 3.69
C PHE A 199 -15.24 11.51 4.94
N VAL A 200 -15.55 10.57 5.84
CA VAL A 200 -16.23 10.83 7.11
C VAL A 200 -15.19 10.78 8.23
N PRO A 201 -15.10 11.84 9.07
CA PRO A 201 -14.28 11.78 10.27
C PRO A 201 -14.71 10.63 11.19
N CYS A 202 -13.76 9.88 11.71
CA CYS A 202 -14.00 8.78 12.64
C CYS A 202 -13.14 8.94 13.90
N GLN A 203 -13.29 8.05 14.88
CA GLN A 203 -12.51 8.08 16.12
C GLN A 203 -11.46 6.97 16.11
N VAL A 204 -10.32 7.25 16.74
CA VAL A 204 -9.24 6.28 16.97
C VAL A 204 -8.71 6.45 18.39
N ASP A 205 -8.45 5.35 19.08
CA ASP A 205 -7.84 5.38 20.40
C ASP A 205 -6.38 5.83 20.30
N ALA A 206 -6.02 6.81 21.14
CA ALA A 206 -4.71 7.42 21.16
C ALA A 206 -4.11 7.37 22.56
N THR A 207 -2.84 7.00 22.66
CA THR A 207 -2.09 7.04 23.92
C THR A 207 -0.83 7.87 23.77
N MET A 208 -0.38 8.47 24.88
CA MET A 208 0.83 9.26 24.93
C MET A 208 1.68 8.86 26.14
N VAL A 209 2.97 8.73 25.92
CA VAL A 209 3.98 8.57 26.99
C VAL A 209 5.08 9.61 26.84
N GLY A 210 5.78 9.93 27.92
CA GLY A 210 6.91 10.86 27.91
C GLY A 210 6.68 12.12 28.75
N GLY A 211 7.62 13.06 28.62
CA GLY A 211 7.63 14.28 29.42
C GLY A 211 7.73 14.01 30.93
N THR A 212 7.08 14.86 31.74
CA THR A 212 7.05 14.72 33.24
C THR A 212 5.82 13.97 33.75
N GLY A 213 4.96 13.46 32.87
CA GLY A 213 3.69 12.81 33.21
C GLY A 213 2.59 13.78 33.66
N ARG A 214 2.79 15.11 33.55
CA ARG A 214 1.78 16.13 33.92
C ARG A 214 0.87 16.51 32.77
N ALA A 215 1.33 16.31 31.53
CA ALA A 215 0.56 16.53 30.33
C ALA A 215 -0.01 15.21 29.82
N SER A 216 -1.18 15.28 29.22
CA SER A 216 -1.84 14.18 28.53
C SER A 216 -2.51 14.69 27.26
N ILE A 217 -2.92 13.79 26.42
CA ILE A 217 -3.88 14.02 25.34
C ILE A 217 -5.20 13.34 25.69
N GLU A 218 -6.27 13.67 24.97
CA GLU A 218 -7.49 12.87 25.05
C GLU A 218 -7.20 11.45 24.58
N SER A 219 -7.85 10.45 25.19
CA SER A 219 -7.64 9.04 24.89
C SER A 219 -8.18 8.60 23.53
N THR A 220 -8.97 9.47 22.89
CA THR A 220 -9.46 9.30 21.52
C THR A 220 -9.10 10.53 20.69
N ALA A 221 -8.64 10.31 19.46
CA ALA A 221 -8.40 11.34 18.48
C ALA A 221 -9.44 11.25 17.37
N THR A 222 -9.77 12.39 16.74
CA THR A 222 -10.57 12.38 15.52
C THR A 222 -9.66 12.10 14.34
N LEU A 223 -9.93 11.03 13.62
CA LEU A 223 -9.22 10.65 12.42
C LEU A 223 -9.88 11.29 11.20
N LEU A 224 -9.10 12.05 10.45
CA LEU A 224 -9.47 12.68 9.19
C LEU A 224 -8.68 12.02 8.06
N TYR A 225 -9.21 12.08 6.85
CA TYR A 225 -8.45 11.66 5.67
C TYR A 225 -8.28 12.86 4.73
N GLN A 226 -7.04 13.25 4.46
CA GLN A 226 -6.74 14.43 3.65
C GLN A 226 -5.58 14.15 2.71
N ASN A 227 -5.77 14.40 1.42
CA ASN A 227 -4.72 14.27 0.39
C ASN A 227 -4.02 12.89 0.39
N GLY A 228 -4.77 11.81 0.59
CA GLY A 228 -4.21 10.46 0.61
C GLY A 228 -3.53 10.06 1.93
N THR A 229 -3.71 10.84 2.99
CA THR A 229 -3.02 10.63 4.27
C THR A 229 -4.00 10.70 5.43
N ASP A 230 -3.84 9.80 6.39
CA ASP A 230 -4.55 9.85 7.66
C ASP A 230 -3.97 10.94 8.56
N ILE A 231 -4.85 11.81 9.06
CA ILE A 231 -4.54 12.93 9.96
C ILE A 231 -5.27 12.72 11.28
N ALA A 232 -4.55 12.68 12.38
CA ALA A 232 -5.15 12.66 13.70
C ALA A 232 -5.28 14.09 14.25
N ARG A 233 -6.52 14.47 14.59
CA ARG A 233 -6.78 15.65 15.39
C ARG A 233 -6.73 15.26 16.86
N ILE A 234 -5.67 15.67 17.56
CA ILE A 234 -5.40 15.38 18.97
C ILE A 234 -5.63 16.62 19.81
N VAL A 235 -6.17 16.44 21.02
CA VAL A 235 -6.45 17.52 21.98
C VAL A 235 -5.56 17.29 23.20
N TRP A 236 -4.75 18.28 23.52
CA TRP A 236 -3.89 18.26 24.71
C TRP A 236 -4.70 18.60 25.98
N SER A 237 -4.19 18.23 27.14
CA SER A 237 -4.76 18.60 28.44
C SER A 237 -4.48 20.07 28.85
N SER A 238 -3.88 20.88 27.98
CA SER A 238 -3.45 22.24 28.25
C SER A 238 -3.51 23.12 27.01
N SER A 239 -3.80 24.41 27.19
CA SER A 239 -3.76 25.43 26.14
C SER A 239 -2.35 26.00 25.88
N ASN A 240 -1.32 25.51 26.57
CA ASN A 240 0.02 26.10 26.55
C ASN A 240 0.96 25.48 25.51
N TYR A 241 0.49 24.57 24.67
CA TYR A 241 1.29 24.00 23.59
C TYR A 241 1.19 24.87 22.34
N THR A 242 2.34 25.32 21.83
CA THR A 242 2.42 26.32 20.76
C THR A 242 2.76 25.72 19.40
N TYR A 243 3.44 24.58 19.37
CA TYR A 243 3.67 23.80 18.17
C TYR A 243 4.06 22.37 18.51
N MET A 244 3.96 21.50 17.51
CA MET A 244 4.48 20.14 17.53
C MET A 244 5.42 19.90 16.33
N LEU A 245 6.46 19.10 16.52
CA LEU A 245 7.29 18.56 15.44
C LEU A 245 6.99 17.07 15.27
N VAL A 246 6.61 16.68 14.07
CA VAL A 246 6.41 15.28 13.68
C VAL A 246 7.28 15.02 12.44
N ASP A 247 8.18 14.06 12.54
CA ASP A 247 9.19 13.78 11.51
C ASP A 247 9.95 15.05 11.05
N GLY A 248 10.18 16.01 12.00
CA GLY A 248 10.88 17.27 11.74
C GLY A 248 10.04 18.37 11.09
N VAL A 249 8.77 18.12 10.80
CA VAL A 249 7.81 19.12 10.28
C VAL A 249 7.06 19.77 11.44
N GLU A 250 6.94 21.11 11.40
CA GLU A 250 6.24 21.89 12.41
C GLU A 250 4.72 21.94 12.13
N TYR A 251 3.93 21.65 13.15
CA TYR A 251 2.46 21.75 13.16
C TYR A 251 2.02 22.75 14.21
N LEU A 252 1.21 23.73 13.82
CA LEU A 252 0.65 24.74 14.71
C LEU A 252 -0.73 24.28 15.22
N PRO A 253 -1.19 24.79 16.38
CA PRO A 253 -2.55 24.52 16.85
C PRO A 253 -3.58 24.96 15.82
N VAL A 254 -4.62 24.15 15.62
CA VAL A 254 -5.74 24.45 14.71
C VAL A 254 -6.84 25.25 15.39
N ASN A 255 -6.73 25.50 16.70
CA ASN A 255 -7.67 26.29 17.50
C ASN A 255 -6.97 27.47 18.18
N THR A 256 -7.74 28.50 18.50
CA THR A 256 -7.27 29.71 19.22
C THR A 256 -7.77 29.78 20.65
N GLU A 257 -8.74 28.98 21.03
CA GLU A 257 -9.37 28.95 22.36
C GLU A 257 -9.44 27.50 22.86
N GLY A 258 -9.42 27.34 24.19
CA GLY A 258 -9.44 26.03 24.83
C GLY A 258 -8.08 25.33 24.84
N ASN A 259 -8.07 24.03 25.02
CA ASN A 259 -6.88 23.20 25.02
C ASN A 259 -6.27 23.14 23.65
N SER A 260 -4.92 23.17 23.57
CA SER A 260 -4.20 23.13 22.30
C SER A 260 -4.57 21.87 21.50
N THR A 261 -5.05 22.08 20.29
CA THR A 261 -5.50 21.02 19.38
C THR A 261 -4.65 21.03 18.13
N PHE A 262 -4.15 19.87 17.73
CA PHE A 262 -3.26 19.74 16.56
C PHE A 262 -3.83 18.72 15.58
N GLU A 263 -3.61 18.97 14.31
CA GLU A 263 -3.81 17.99 13.23
C GLU A 263 -2.45 17.55 12.72
N ILE A 264 -2.12 16.27 12.91
CA ILE A 264 -0.82 15.69 12.56
C ILE A 264 -1.00 14.43 11.73
N PRO A 265 -0.09 14.12 10.79
CA PRO A 265 -0.12 12.84 10.10
C PRO A 265 0.07 11.70 11.11
N VAL A 266 -0.67 10.61 10.91
CA VAL A 266 -0.66 9.46 11.82
C VAL A 266 -0.02 8.25 11.14
N LYS A 267 0.72 7.48 11.96
CA LYS A 267 1.19 6.13 11.63
C LYS A 267 0.58 5.20 12.68
N PHE A 268 -0.12 4.17 12.24
CA PHE A 268 -0.82 3.26 13.15
C PHE A 268 0.09 2.16 13.66
N ASP A 269 -0.23 1.67 14.86
CA ASP A 269 0.35 0.48 15.50
C ASP A 269 1.86 0.57 15.75
N ILE A 270 2.39 1.78 15.79
CA ILE A 270 3.79 2.06 16.14
C ILE A 270 3.89 3.26 17.08
N ASP A 271 4.97 3.31 17.85
CA ASP A 271 5.32 4.48 18.66
C ASP A 271 5.86 5.61 17.79
N MET A 272 5.08 6.68 17.64
CA MET A 272 5.46 7.89 16.91
C MET A 272 6.19 8.86 17.85
N LYS A 273 7.47 9.08 17.63
CA LYS A 273 8.21 10.12 18.35
C LYS A 273 7.81 11.51 17.85
N VAL A 274 7.41 12.37 18.76
CA VAL A 274 7.04 13.75 18.48
C VAL A 274 7.70 14.69 19.51
N ILE A 275 7.91 15.93 19.13
CA ILE A 275 8.33 16.98 20.04
C ILE A 275 7.17 17.96 20.16
N ALA A 276 6.80 18.38 21.38
CA ALA A 276 5.81 19.42 21.58
C ALA A 276 6.40 20.56 22.43
N CYS A 277 6.21 21.79 21.96
CA CYS A 277 6.69 22.98 22.65
C CYS A 277 5.62 23.55 23.55
N THR A 278 5.94 23.76 24.83
CA THR A 278 5.04 24.36 25.80
C THR A 278 5.61 25.62 26.39
N VAL A 279 4.75 26.61 26.65
CA VAL A 279 5.08 27.86 27.34
C VAL A 279 4.57 27.91 28.80
N ALA A 280 4.06 26.79 29.31
CA ALA A 280 3.50 26.70 30.68
C ALA A 280 4.48 27.09 31.80
N MET A 281 5.78 27.08 31.54
CA MET A 281 6.82 27.44 32.50
C MET A 281 7.39 28.84 32.30
N GLY A 282 6.70 29.70 31.57
CA GLY A 282 7.07 31.10 31.31
C GLY A 282 8.10 31.29 30.20
N SER A 283 8.69 30.23 29.66
CA SER A 283 9.54 30.24 28.49
C SER A 283 9.25 29.01 27.61
N PRO A 284 9.43 29.09 26.28
CA PRO A 284 9.26 27.96 25.40
C PRO A 284 10.17 26.80 25.80
N LYS A 285 9.63 25.61 25.87
CA LYS A 285 10.36 24.38 26.17
C LYS A 285 9.83 23.24 25.30
N GLU A 286 10.72 22.68 24.53
CA GLU A 286 10.48 21.45 23.76
C GLU A 286 10.58 20.21 24.66
N ILE A 287 9.63 19.31 24.52
CA ILE A 287 9.55 18.07 25.28
C ILE A 287 9.25 16.94 24.29
N GLU A 288 10.00 15.84 24.43
CA GLU A 288 9.76 14.63 23.64
C GLU A 288 8.62 13.82 24.24
N TYR A 289 7.76 13.31 23.36
CA TYR A 289 6.67 12.39 23.65
C TYR A 289 6.66 11.28 22.62
N SER A 290 6.03 10.16 22.98
CA SER A 290 5.66 9.10 22.06
C SER A 290 4.14 8.99 22.00
N LEU A 291 3.59 9.06 20.79
CA LEU A 291 2.17 8.86 20.51
C LEU A 291 1.97 7.48 19.89
N TYR A 292 0.90 6.81 20.26
CA TYR A 292 0.49 5.54 19.65
C TYR A 292 -1.00 5.61 19.31
N PHE A 293 -1.34 5.18 18.09
CA PHE A 293 -2.71 5.13 17.57
C PHE A 293 -3.07 3.69 17.22
N ASP A 294 -4.12 3.15 17.86
CA ASP A 294 -4.55 1.77 17.68
C ASP A 294 -5.48 1.64 16.46
N SER A 295 -4.98 1.06 15.36
CA SER A 295 -5.77 0.91 14.13
C SER A 295 -7.01 0.05 14.33
N SER A 296 -6.99 -0.89 15.28
CA SER A 296 -8.13 -1.78 15.55
C SER A 296 -9.30 -1.08 16.22
N SER A 297 -9.07 0.11 16.78
CA SER A 297 -10.08 0.93 17.47
C SER A 297 -10.85 1.87 16.57
N ILE A 298 -10.52 1.96 15.28
CA ILE A 298 -11.15 2.90 14.32
C ILE A 298 -12.66 2.62 14.20
N LYS A 299 -13.48 3.65 14.50
CA LYS A 299 -14.96 3.56 14.56
C LYS A 299 -15.62 4.67 13.78
#